data_cdb2c627c055f7c2a7840972c8356daa
#
_entry.id   cdb2c627c055f7c2a7840972c8356daa
#
_cell.length_a   1.000
_cell.length_b   1.000
_cell.length_c   1.000
_cell.angle_alpha   90.00
_cell.angle_beta   90.00
_cell.angle_gamma   90.00
#
_symmetry.space_group_name_H-M   'P 1'
#
loop_
_entity.id
_entity.type
_entity.pdbx_description
1 polymer ?
#
loop_
_entity_poly.entity_id
_entity_poly.type
_entity_poly.pdbx_seq_one_letter_code
_entity_poly.pdbx_strand_id
1 'polypeptide(L)'
;MAEPKPEAAALQAMSINLAMAAAVKGSDVVHSHTWYANFGGHLAKLMWSVPHVMTIHSLEPLRPWKAEQLGGGYALSLFCERTGVEGADAVIAVSHGVRKDILDCYPDVDPDRVSVVHNGIDPDEYRPQPSSETLLRFGIDPSKPFAFFNGRITRQKGLPLLLAAALKVDPTHQLVIVASSPDTPEIAAEVDGLVRRVREERGGLIWIDRFIPREDLIHLHSDAAVFVCPSIYEPFGLVILEAMACETAVVASRVGGIPEIVVEGETGYLVDYKAEATDDFTSALAGRIDELLSDPALARRMGKAGRERVIHHFGWPAIARQTVALYEGLLGGSKISR
;
A
#
# COMPACT_ATOMS: atom_id res chain seq x y z
N MET A 1 -24.50 22.29 7.39
CA MET A 1 -23.41 22.12 8.37
C MET A 1 -22.16 22.62 7.68
N ALA A 2 -21.33 23.46 8.33
CA ALA A 2 -20.05 23.87 7.74
C ALA A 2 -19.16 22.63 7.53
N GLU A 3 -18.47 22.54 6.40
CA GLU A 3 -17.49 21.50 6.17
C GLU A 3 -16.46 21.50 7.30
N PRO A 4 -16.08 20.33 7.85
CA PRO A 4 -15.08 20.26 8.90
C PRO A 4 -13.77 20.85 8.36
N LYS A 5 -13.17 21.79 9.08
CA LYS A 5 -11.89 22.38 8.71
C LYS A 5 -10.82 21.28 8.66
N PRO A 6 -9.88 21.31 7.72
CA PRO A 6 -8.82 20.30 7.59
C PRO A 6 -8.08 20.01 8.90
N GLU A 7 -7.83 21.04 9.71
CA GLU A 7 -7.15 20.95 11.01
C GLU A 7 -7.96 20.19 12.08
N ALA A 8 -9.28 20.12 11.93
CA ALA A 8 -10.14 19.47 12.93
C ALA A 8 -9.81 17.97 13.07
N ALA A 9 -9.48 17.29 11.96
CA ALA A 9 -9.09 15.89 11.98
C ALA A 9 -7.79 15.65 12.78
N ALA A 10 -6.81 16.55 12.65
CA ALA A 10 -5.55 16.46 13.38
C ALA A 10 -5.76 16.71 14.89
N LEU A 11 -6.58 17.69 15.26
CA LEU A 11 -6.92 17.94 16.67
C LEU A 11 -7.74 16.79 17.28
N GLN A 12 -8.63 16.18 16.51
CA GLN A 12 -9.36 15.00 16.93
C GLN A 12 -8.42 13.82 17.19
N ALA A 13 -7.43 13.58 16.31
CA ALA A 13 -6.41 12.56 16.51
C ALA A 13 -5.64 12.79 17.83
N MET A 14 -5.28 14.04 18.16
CA MET A 14 -4.63 14.37 19.44
C MET A 14 -5.50 14.03 20.64
N SER A 15 -6.78 14.35 20.60
CA SER A 15 -7.74 14.00 21.66
C SER A 15 -7.80 12.48 21.88
N ILE A 16 -7.82 11.70 20.79
CA ILE A 16 -7.80 10.23 20.85
C ILE A 16 -6.49 9.73 21.46
N ASN A 17 -5.34 10.29 21.09
CA ASN A 17 -4.04 9.91 21.64
C ASN A 17 -3.98 10.09 23.18
N LEU A 18 -4.53 11.17 23.71
CA LEU A 18 -4.62 11.39 25.16
C LEU A 18 -5.47 10.31 25.84
N ALA A 19 -6.62 9.97 25.26
CA ALA A 19 -7.49 8.92 25.79
C ALA A 19 -6.82 7.53 25.73
N MET A 20 -6.13 7.22 24.63
CA MET A 20 -5.37 5.97 24.47
C MET A 20 -4.26 5.85 25.53
N ALA A 21 -3.47 6.92 25.72
CA ALA A 21 -2.41 6.93 26.72
C ALA A 21 -2.94 6.67 28.16
N ALA A 22 -4.12 7.22 28.48
CA ALA A 22 -4.75 6.97 29.79
C ALA A 22 -5.26 5.54 29.95
N ALA A 23 -5.77 4.93 28.86
CA ALA A 23 -6.42 3.61 28.90
C ALA A 23 -5.44 2.43 29.03
N VAL A 24 -4.17 2.59 28.68
CA VAL A 24 -3.18 1.50 28.63
C VAL A 24 -2.36 1.32 29.91
N LYS A 25 -2.78 1.95 31.02
CA LYS A 25 -2.11 1.77 32.31
C LYS A 25 -2.12 0.29 32.73
N GLY A 26 -0.92 -0.25 33.05
CA GLY A 26 -0.75 -1.64 33.47
C GLY A 26 -0.55 -2.64 32.34
N SER A 27 -0.43 -2.17 31.08
CA SER A 27 0.01 -3.01 29.96
C SER A 27 1.51 -3.32 30.09
N ASP A 28 1.94 -4.51 29.62
CA ASP A 28 3.35 -4.90 29.58
C ASP A 28 4.09 -4.24 28.42
N VAL A 29 3.41 -3.99 27.30
CA VAL A 29 3.92 -3.31 26.08
C VAL A 29 2.78 -2.54 25.43
N VAL A 30 3.11 -1.41 24.81
CA VAL A 30 2.19 -0.65 23.97
C VAL A 30 2.73 -0.65 22.54
N HIS A 31 1.88 -1.05 21.59
CA HIS A 31 2.21 -1.02 20.16
C HIS A 31 1.26 -0.08 19.42
N SER A 32 1.81 0.89 18.73
CA SER A 32 1.04 1.90 17.99
C SER A 32 1.36 1.87 16.50
N HIS A 33 0.39 2.28 15.69
CA HIS A 33 0.49 2.33 14.23
C HIS A 33 0.09 3.71 13.72
N THR A 34 0.91 4.28 12.86
CA THR A 34 0.70 5.57 12.18
C THR A 34 0.68 6.80 13.12
N TRP A 35 0.93 7.99 12.54
CA TRP A 35 1.09 9.22 13.32
C TRP A 35 -0.11 9.57 14.22
N TYR A 36 -1.33 9.21 13.81
CA TYR A 36 -2.55 9.50 14.59
C TYR A 36 -2.77 8.58 15.81
N ALA A 37 -1.88 7.63 16.07
CA ALA A 37 -1.83 6.81 17.29
C ALA A 37 -0.45 6.79 17.96
N ASN A 38 0.62 7.09 17.22
CA ASN A 38 1.99 6.94 17.68
C ASN A 38 2.33 7.88 18.84
N PHE A 39 1.76 9.09 18.85
CA PHE A 39 1.95 10.03 19.95
C PHE A 39 1.31 9.53 21.24
N GLY A 40 0.17 8.84 21.16
CA GLY A 40 -0.46 8.17 22.32
C GLY A 40 0.41 7.08 22.91
N GLY A 41 1.07 6.27 22.09
CA GLY A 41 2.06 5.28 22.53
C GLY A 41 3.26 5.93 23.24
N HIS A 42 3.78 7.03 22.70
CA HIS A 42 4.84 7.81 23.32
C HIS A 42 4.44 8.38 24.68
N LEU A 43 3.24 8.97 24.78
CA LEU A 43 2.71 9.47 26.05
C LEU A 43 2.52 8.34 27.08
N ALA A 44 2.04 7.18 26.65
CA ALA A 44 1.89 6.01 27.53
C ALA A 44 3.24 5.57 28.11
N LYS A 45 4.30 5.53 27.29
CA LYS A 45 5.66 5.25 27.74
C LYS A 45 6.11 6.23 28.82
N LEU A 46 5.92 7.53 28.59
CA LEU A 46 6.31 8.57 29.56
C LEU A 46 5.53 8.48 30.88
N MET A 47 4.22 8.23 30.81
CA MET A 47 3.33 8.23 31.97
C MET A 47 3.45 6.95 32.81
N TRP A 48 3.63 5.80 32.16
CA TRP A 48 3.50 4.51 32.80
C TRP A 48 4.79 3.68 32.78
N SER A 49 5.87 4.20 32.16
CA SER A 49 7.15 3.48 31.96
C SER A 49 6.93 2.12 31.25
N VAL A 50 5.93 2.04 30.37
CA VAL A 50 5.66 0.87 29.55
C VAL A 50 6.48 0.96 28.24
N PRO A 51 7.13 -0.14 27.80
CA PRO A 51 7.83 -0.14 26.51
C PRO A 51 6.88 0.19 25.35
N HIS A 52 7.33 1.06 24.45
CA HIS A 52 6.57 1.48 23.26
C HIS A 52 7.19 0.95 21.98
N VAL A 53 6.45 0.13 21.26
CA VAL A 53 6.73 -0.30 19.88
C VAL A 53 5.91 0.54 18.91
N MET A 54 6.51 0.95 17.82
CA MET A 54 5.85 1.76 16.81
C MET A 54 6.01 1.13 15.42
N THR A 55 4.92 0.85 14.70
CA THR A 55 4.98 0.45 13.29
C THR A 55 4.77 1.64 12.37
N ILE A 56 5.69 1.80 11.43
CA ILE A 56 5.67 2.79 10.36
C ILE A 56 5.15 2.14 9.07
N HIS A 57 3.95 2.54 8.66
CA HIS A 57 3.35 2.13 7.39
C HIS A 57 3.64 3.11 6.25
N SER A 58 3.99 4.34 6.55
CA SER A 58 4.42 5.40 5.64
C SER A 58 4.98 6.56 6.45
N LEU A 59 5.84 7.37 5.86
CA LEU A 59 6.45 8.52 6.50
C LEU A 59 5.82 9.83 6.02
N GLU A 60 5.47 10.72 6.95
CA GLU A 60 4.87 12.02 6.65
C GLU A 60 5.82 12.92 5.84
N PRO A 61 7.15 12.99 6.10
CA PRO A 61 8.06 13.80 5.28
C PRO A 61 8.09 13.40 3.80
N LEU A 62 7.82 12.14 3.48
CA LEU A 62 7.79 11.62 2.10
C LEU A 62 6.40 11.75 1.43
N ARG A 63 5.47 12.40 2.10
CA ARG A 63 4.08 12.60 1.64
C ARG A 63 3.68 14.08 1.69
N PRO A 64 4.47 15.01 1.10
CA PRO A 64 4.24 16.46 1.22
C PRO A 64 2.87 16.91 0.67
N TRP A 65 2.29 16.16 -0.28
CA TRP A 65 0.93 16.40 -0.77
C TRP A 65 -0.16 16.29 0.30
N LYS A 66 0.11 15.66 1.46
CA LYS A 66 -0.83 15.64 2.59
C LYS A 66 -1.07 17.02 3.20
N ALA A 67 -0.19 17.99 2.98
CA ALA A 67 -0.44 19.36 3.37
C ALA A 67 -1.71 19.94 2.72
N GLU A 68 -2.04 19.50 1.50
CA GLU A 68 -3.28 19.89 0.81
C GLU A 68 -4.54 19.36 1.53
N GLN A 69 -4.43 18.19 2.20
CA GLN A 69 -5.53 17.54 2.91
C GLN A 69 -5.67 18.00 4.36
N LEU A 70 -4.55 18.21 5.05
CA LEU A 70 -4.50 18.46 6.48
C LEU A 70 -4.31 19.94 6.84
N GLY A 71 -3.97 20.79 5.87
CA GLY A 71 -3.63 22.19 6.14
C GLY A 71 -2.57 22.30 7.24
N GLY A 72 -2.81 23.16 8.24
CA GLY A 72 -1.93 23.28 9.42
C GLY A 72 -1.77 22.00 10.24
N GLY A 73 -2.68 21.05 10.12
CA GLY A 73 -2.61 19.73 10.77
C GLY A 73 -1.45 18.88 10.26
N TYR A 74 -0.89 19.16 9.07
CA TYR A 74 0.29 18.47 8.56
C TYR A 74 1.54 18.72 9.42
N ALA A 75 1.74 19.93 9.93
CA ALA A 75 2.83 20.20 10.87
C ALA A 75 2.67 19.40 12.17
N LEU A 76 1.42 19.20 12.63
CA LEU A 76 1.13 18.38 13.79
C LEU A 76 1.39 16.89 13.53
N SER A 77 1.05 16.37 12.35
CA SER A 77 1.34 14.98 11.98
C SER A 77 2.86 14.71 11.93
N LEU A 78 3.65 15.62 11.35
CA LEU A 78 5.12 15.57 11.36
C LEU A 78 5.68 15.56 12.78
N PHE A 79 5.17 16.43 13.65
CA PHE A 79 5.59 16.48 15.06
C PHE A 79 5.29 15.17 15.79
N CYS A 80 4.08 14.63 15.65
CA CYS A 80 3.69 13.39 16.30
C CYS A 80 4.49 12.20 15.81
N GLU A 81 4.75 12.11 14.50
CA GLU A 81 5.54 11.03 13.92
C GLU A 81 6.99 11.10 14.39
N ARG A 82 7.66 12.26 14.26
CA ARG A 82 9.04 12.43 14.73
C ARG A 82 9.18 12.07 16.21
N THR A 83 8.33 12.65 17.07
CA THR A 83 8.38 12.41 18.51
C THR A 83 8.18 10.94 18.85
N GLY A 84 7.27 10.28 18.15
CA GLY A 84 7.03 8.85 18.29
C GLY A 84 8.25 8.01 17.89
N VAL A 85 8.83 8.26 16.70
CA VAL A 85 9.97 7.51 16.16
C VAL A 85 11.20 7.67 17.03
N GLU A 86 11.56 8.91 17.40
CA GLU A 86 12.73 9.19 18.24
C GLU A 86 12.56 8.63 19.65
N GLY A 87 11.33 8.62 20.18
CA GLY A 87 11.03 8.20 21.53
C GLY A 87 10.68 6.73 21.72
N ALA A 88 10.37 5.95 20.69
CA ALA A 88 10.00 4.54 20.79
C ALA A 88 11.19 3.66 21.25
N ASP A 89 10.89 2.57 21.96
CA ASP A 89 11.89 1.57 22.35
C ASP A 89 12.26 0.66 21.18
N ALA A 90 11.30 0.38 20.29
CA ALA A 90 11.53 -0.26 19.00
C ALA A 90 10.62 0.33 17.92
N VAL A 91 11.14 0.39 16.69
CA VAL A 91 10.42 0.82 15.50
C VAL A 91 10.38 -0.34 14.51
N ILE A 92 9.18 -0.68 14.06
CA ILE A 92 8.96 -1.65 12.99
C ILE A 92 8.78 -0.88 11.68
N ALA A 93 9.67 -1.12 10.73
CA ALA A 93 9.53 -0.73 9.34
C ALA A 93 8.84 -1.86 8.57
N VAL A 94 7.85 -1.54 7.75
CA VAL A 94 7.11 -2.56 6.97
C VAL A 94 7.87 -3.09 5.75
N SER A 95 9.05 -2.54 5.47
CA SER A 95 9.97 -2.97 4.41
C SER A 95 11.39 -2.44 4.67
N HIS A 96 12.40 -3.01 3.99
CA HIS A 96 13.76 -2.46 4.00
C HIS A 96 13.79 -1.05 3.39
N GLY A 97 12.95 -0.80 2.37
CA GLY A 97 12.75 0.54 1.82
C GLY A 97 12.30 1.54 2.89
N VAL A 98 11.26 1.21 3.66
CA VAL A 98 10.78 2.06 4.77
C VAL A 98 11.82 2.19 5.88
N ARG A 99 12.59 1.13 6.18
CA ARG A 99 13.70 1.23 7.15
C ARG A 99 14.74 2.27 6.72
N LYS A 100 15.12 2.24 5.45
CA LYS A 100 16.02 3.26 4.89
C LYS A 100 15.42 4.67 5.01
N ASP A 101 14.17 4.83 4.62
CA ASP A 101 13.44 6.10 4.68
C ASP A 101 13.35 6.65 6.10
N ILE A 102 13.13 5.78 7.12
CA ILE A 102 13.13 6.18 8.54
C ILE A 102 14.48 6.76 8.93
N LEU A 103 15.57 6.07 8.62
CA LEU A 103 16.93 6.50 8.99
C LEU A 103 17.36 7.76 8.23
N ASP A 104 16.90 7.95 6.99
CA ASP A 104 17.16 9.16 6.21
C ASP A 104 16.37 10.37 6.75
N CYS A 105 15.10 10.17 7.11
CA CYS A 105 14.24 11.25 7.62
C CYS A 105 14.50 11.61 9.08
N TYR A 106 14.96 10.66 9.88
CA TYR A 106 15.19 10.79 11.32
C TYR A 106 16.59 10.27 11.71
N PRO A 107 17.67 11.00 11.35
CA PRO A 107 19.04 10.53 11.49
C PRO A 107 19.50 10.35 12.95
N ASP A 108 18.76 10.91 13.93
CA ASP A 108 19.05 10.75 15.36
C ASP A 108 18.51 9.42 15.93
N VAL A 109 17.78 8.64 15.13
CA VAL A 109 17.25 7.33 15.54
C VAL A 109 18.36 6.29 15.45
N ASP A 110 18.56 5.56 16.56
CA ASP A 110 19.48 4.42 16.60
C ASP A 110 19.02 3.34 15.62
N PRO A 111 19.83 2.98 14.60
CA PRO A 111 19.50 1.97 13.61
C PRO A 111 19.19 0.59 14.20
N ASP A 112 19.73 0.26 15.38
CA ASP A 112 19.50 -1.02 16.06
C ASP A 112 18.10 -1.10 16.67
N ARG A 113 17.40 0.02 16.86
CA ARG A 113 16.00 0.06 17.26
C ARG A 113 15.02 -0.11 16.11
N VAL A 114 15.49 -0.06 14.85
CA VAL A 114 14.63 -0.15 13.66
C VAL A 114 14.74 -1.55 13.03
N SER A 115 13.72 -2.36 13.25
CA SER A 115 13.60 -3.72 12.71
C SER A 115 12.67 -3.74 11.50
N VAL A 116 12.89 -4.66 10.56
CA VAL A 116 11.97 -4.90 9.46
C VAL A 116 11.03 -6.04 9.81
N VAL A 117 9.73 -5.77 9.83
CA VAL A 117 8.68 -6.79 9.89
C VAL A 117 7.65 -6.44 8.83
N HIS A 118 7.56 -7.27 7.81
CA HIS A 118 6.64 -7.04 6.70
C HIS A 118 5.18 -7.09 7.14
N ASN A 119 4.27 -6.48 6.36
CA ASN A 119 2.85 -6.73 6.53
C ASN A 119 2.51 -8.14 6.06
N GLY A 120 1.48 -8.72 6.67
CA GLY A 120 0.97 -10.02 6.30
C GLY A 120 -0.34 -9.97 5.51
N ILE A 121 -0.72 -11.13 5.00
CA ILE A 121 -2.03 -11.37 4.38
C ILE A 121 -2.56 -12.73 4.84
N ASP A 122 -3.87 -12.92 4.76
CA ASP A 122 -4.51 -14.21 4.95
C ASP A 122 -4.66 -14.90 3.56
N PRO A 123 -3.85 -15.93 3.24
CA PRO A 123 -3.91 -16.61 1.96
C PRO A 123 -5.11 -17.58 1.84
N ASP A 124 -5.85 -17.82 2.92
CA ASP A 124 -7.10 -18.58 2.89
C ASP A 124 -8.29 -17.68 2.56
N GLU A 125 -8.26 -16.41 2.99
CA GLU A 125 -9.22 -15.39 2.58
C GLU A 125 -8.97 -14.97 1.12
N TYR A 126 -7.72 -14.56 0.80
CA TYR A 126 -7.30 -14.20 -0.55
C TYR A 126 -6.74 -15.43 -1.26
N ARG A 127 -7.57 -16.05 -2.08
CA ARG A 127 -7.24 -17.25 -2.87
C ARG A 127 -7.97 -17.20 -4.20
N PRO A 128 -7.56 -18.00 -5.19
CA PRO A 128 -8.26 -18.06 -6.47
C PRO A 128 -9.75 -18.42 -6.31
N GLN A 129 -10.61 -17.51 -6.72
CA GLN A 129 -12.07 -17.63 -6.71
C GLN A 129 -12.62 -16.96 -7.97
N PRO A 130 -12.42 -17.54 -9.19
CA PRO A 130 -12.88 -16.94 -10.43
C PRO A 130 -14.44 -16.91 -10.47
N SER A 131 -15.01 -15.85 -11.05
CA SER A 131 -16.45 -15.67 -11.13
C SER A 131 -16.88 -14.92 -12.40
N SER A 132 -17.25 -15.65 -13.44
CA SER A 132 -17.80 -15.04 -14.66
C SER A 132 -19.05 -14.20 -14.39
N GLU A 133 -19.85 -14.54 -13.38
CA GLU A 133 -21.03 -13.76 -12.98
C GLU A 133 -20.62 -12.35 -12.51
N THR A 134 -19.59 -12.27 -11.67
CA THR A 134 -19.05 -10.98 -11.22
C THR A 134 -18.49 -10.17 -12.38
N LEU A 135 -17.74 -10.80 -13.29
CA LEU A 135 -17.24 -10.12 -14.49
C LEU A 135 -18.35 -9.52 -15.33
N LEU A 136 -19.36 -10.32 -15.66
CA LEU A 136 -20.52 -9.86 -16.46
C LEU A 136 -21.29 -8.73 -15.77
N ARG A 137 -21.45 -8.79 -14.46
CA ARG A 137 -22.11 -7.74 -13.66
C ARG A 137 -21.40 -6.39 -13.77
N PHE A 138 -20.08 -6.39 -13.91
CA PHE A 138 -19.26 -5.19 -14.12
C PHE A 138 -19.05 -4.83 -15.59
N GLY A 139 -19.63 -5.59 -16.53
CA GLY A 139 -19.48 -5.33 -17.97
C GLY A 139 -18.12 -5.77 -18.53
N ILE A 140 -17.45 -6.69 -17.86
CA ILE A 140 -16.19 -7.30 -18.30
C ILE A 140 -16.52 -8.53 -19.14
N ASP A 141 -15.89 -8.65 -20.31
CA ASP A 141 -16.02 -9.82 -21.19
C ASP A 141 -15.13 -10.97 -20.68
N PRO A 142 -15.69 -12.07 -20.16
CA PRO A 142 -14.90 -13.17 -19.60
C PRO A 142 -14.08 -13.95 -20.63
N SER A 143 -14.35 -13.74 -21.91
CA SER A 143 -13.60 -14.41 -23.01
C SER A 143 -12.27 -13.70 -23.33
N LYS A 144 -12.06 -12.51 -22.81
CA LYS A 144 -10.88 -11.67 -23.08
C LYS A 144 -10.04 -11.49 -21.81
N PRO A 145 -8.70 -11.61 -21.91
CA PRO A 145 -7.84 -11.27 -20.78
C PRO A 145 -7.94 -9.78 -20.45
N PHE A 146 -7.75 -9.43 -19.18
CA PHE A 146 -7.73 -8.05 -18.74
C PHE A 146 -6.61 -7.74 -17.76
N ALA A 147 -6.16 -6.49 -17.80
CA ALA A 147 -5.33 -5.91 -16.77
C ALA A 147 -6.22 -5.26 -15.71
N PHE A 148 -5.85 -5.43 -14.44
CA PHE A 148 -6.62 -4.96 -13.30
C PHE A 148 -5.83 -3.98 -12.44
N PHE A 149 -6.50 -2.93 -12.02
CA PHE A 149 -6.03 -1.99 -11.00
C PHE A 149 -7.12 -1.74 -9.98
N ASN A 150 -6.77 -1.72 -8.69
CA ASN A 150 -7.64 -1.21 -7.63
C ASN A 150 -6.88 -0.27 -6.69
N GLY A 151 -7.52 0.83 -6.30
CA GLY A 151 -6.93 1.79 -5.38
C GLY A 151 -7.68 3.11 -5.30
N ARG A 152 -7.25 3.96 -4.35
CA ARG A 152 -7.75 5.33 -4.27
C ARG A 152 -7.17 6.19 -5.39
N ILE A 153 -7.93 7.21 -5.79
CA ILE A 153 -7.45 8.20 -6.77
C ILE A 153 -6.52 9.18 -6.04
N THR A 154 -5.24 8.84 -5.97
CA THR A 154 -4.21 9.65 -5.32
C THR A 154 -2.98 9.77 -6.21
N ARG A 155 -2.18 10.84 -6.05
CA ARG A 155 -0.90 10.97 -6.76
C ARG A 155 0.01 9.78 -6.48
N GLN A 156 0.04 9.33 -5.23
CA GLN A 156 0.85 8.19 -4.78
C GLN A 156 0.61 6.92 -5.59
N LYS A 157 -0.64 6.62 -5.93
CA LYS A 157 -1.02 5.37 -6.61
C LYS A 157 -0.74 5.36 -8.12
N GLY A 158 -0.33 6.48 -8.68
CA GLY A 158 0.12 6.57 -10.07
C GLY A 158 -0.95 6.29 -11.12
N LEU A 159 -2.24 6.46 -10.78
CA LEU A 159 -3.33 6.21 -11.72
C LEU A 159 -3.24 7.03 -13.02
N PRO A 160 -2.82 8.32 -13.02
CA PRO A 160 -2.56 9.04 -14.26
C PRO A 160 -1.51 8.38 -15.15
N LEU A 161 -0.48 7.76 -14.57
CA LEU A 161 0.56 7.03 -15.32
C LEU A 161 -0.01 5.75 -15.94
N LEU A 162 -0.89 5.03 -15.22
CA LEU A 162 -1.58 3.86 -15.78
C LEU A 162 -2.48 4.27 -16.95
N LEU A 163 -3.25 5.35 -16.83
CA LEU A 163 -4.12 5.83 -17.89
C LEU A 163 -3.33 6.31 -19.11
N ALA A 164 -2.16 6.93 -18.89
CA ALA A 164 -1.26 7.26 -20.00
C ALA A 164 -0.64 6.02 -20.66
N ALA A 165 -0.27 5.00 -19.86
CA ALA A 165 0.17 3.70 -20.37
C ALA A 165 -0.95 2.97 -21.14
N ALA A 166 -2.19 3.09 -20.68
CA ALA A 166 -3.36 2.50 -21.32
C ALA A 166 -3.52 2.88 -22.79
N LEU A 167 -3.15 4.11 -23.16
CA LEU A 167 -3.16 4.56 -24.55
C LEU A 167 -2.12 3.86 -25.45
N LYS A 168 -1.14 3.18 -24.84
CA LYS A 168 -0.06 2.46 -25.51
C LYS A 168 -0.27 0.94 -25.50
N VAL A 169 -1.20 0.44 -24.67
CA VAL A 169 -1.60 -0.98 -24.59
C VAL A 169 -2.46 -1.34 -25.79
N ASP A 170 -2.31 -2.56 -26.34
CA ASP A 170 -3.11 -3.07 -27.45
C ASP A 170 -4.61 -2.86 -27.17
N PRO A 171 -5.36 -2.19 -28.10
CA PRO A 171 -6.76 -1.86 -27.90
C PRO A 171 -7.71 -3.09 -27.85
N THR A 172 -7.25 -4.27 -28.24
CA THR A 172 -8.02 -5.51 -28.14
C THR A 172 -8.13 -6.04 -26.71
N HIS A 173 -7.21 -5.64 -25.82
CA HIS A 173 -7.19 -6.01 -24.42
C HIS A 173 -8.11 -5.13 -23.58
N GLN A 174 -8.67 -5.71 -22.52
CA GLN A 174 -9.48 -4.98 -21.55
C GLN A 174 -8.63 -4.43 -20.40
N LEU A 175 -9.00 -3.25 -19.92
CA LEU A 175 -8.44 -2.64 -18.72
C LEU A 175 -9.57 -2.41 -17.72
N VAL A 176 -9.49 -3.02 -16.56
CA VAL A 176 -10.48 -2.90 -15.47
C VAL A 176 -9.86 -2.08 -14.36
N ILE A 177 -10.47 -0.96 -14.04
CA ILE A 177 -10.01 -0.04 -13.02
C ILE A 177 -11.11 0.16 -11.99
N VAL A 178 -10.84 -0.25 -10.75
CA VAL A 178 -11.66 0.06 -9.58
C VAL A 178 -10.97 1.18 -8.82
N ALA A 179 -11.49 2.41 -8.96
CA ALA A 179 -10.88 3.58 -8.33
C ALA A 179 -11.96 4.56 -7.86
N SER A 180 -11.80 5.04 -6.63
CA SER A 180 -12.73 5.97 -6.02
C SER A 180 -11.99 6.91 -5.05
N SER A 181 -12.74 7.87 -4.47
CA SER A 181 -12.25 8.73 -3.40
C SER A 181 -10.99 9.51 -3.80
N PRO A 182 -11.09 10.45 -4.73
CA PRO A 182 -9.98 11.33 -5.07
C PRO A 182 -9.56 12.16 -3.85
N ASP A 183 -8.24 12.28 -3.65
CA ASP A 183 -7.68 13.04 -2.52
C ASP A 183 -7.94 14.55 -2.66
N THR A 184 -7.94 15.08 -3.89
CA THR A 184 -8.20 16.48 -4.18
C THR A 184 -9.02 16.67 -5.47
N PRO A 185 -9.71 17.80 -5.66
CA PRO A 185 -10.43 18.11 -6.90
C PRO A 185 -9.53 18.13 -8.13
N GLU A 186 -8.26 18.52 -8.00
CA GLU A 186 -7.29 18.62 -9.09
C GLU A 186 -6.96 17.24 -9.66
N ILE A 187 -6.66 16.26 -8.79
CA ILE A 187 -6.39 14.89 -9.24
C ILE A 187 -7.65 14.23 -9.81
N ALA A 188 -8.84 14.57 -9.27
CA ALA A 188 -10.11 14.11 -9.83
C ALA A 188 -10.28 14.59 -11.28
N ALA A 189 -10.11 15.90 -11.53
CA ALA A 189 -10.25 16.49 -12.85
C ALA A 189 -9.21 15.95 -13.86
N GLU A 190 -7.97 15.74 -13.42
CA GLU A 190 -6.90 15.14 -14.23
C GLU A 190 -7.28 13.73 -14.66
N VAL A 191 -7.69 12.88 -13.71
CA VAL A 191 -8.08 11.49 -13.96
C VAL A 191 -9.31 11.42 -14.86
N ASP A 192 -10.33 12.24 -14.63
CA ASP A 192 -11.53 12.30 -15.49
C ASP A 192 -11.19 12.68 -16.93
N GLY A 193 -10.25 13.59 -17.14
CA GLY A 193 -9.75 13.96 -18.46
C GLY A 193 -9.07 12.78 -19.17
N LEU A 194 -8.21 12.06 -18.44
CA LEU A 194 -7.50 10.90 -18.98
C LEU A 194 -8.45 9.72 -19.26
N VAL A 195 -9.42 9.47 -18.39
CA VAL A 195 -10.44 8.42 -18.61
C VAL A 195 -11.24 8.69 -19.89
N ARG A 196 -11.68 9.94 -20.11
CA ARG A 196 -12.37 10.31 -21.36
C ARG A 196 -11.48 10.05 -22.56
N ARG A 197 -10.24 10.50 -22.51
CA ARG A 197 -9.27 10.30 -23.59
C ARG A 197 -9.05 8.82 -23.91
N VAL A 198 -8.85 7.97 -22.89
CA VAL A 198 -8.68 6.52 -23.09
C VAL A 198 -9.93 5.91 -23.73
N ARG A 199 -11.13 6.31 -23.33
CA ARG A 199 -12.38 5.83 -23.91
C ARG A 199 -12.55 6.23 -25.38
N GLU A 200 -12.13 7.44 -25.75
CA GLU A 200 -12.20 7.96 -27.11
C GLU A 200 -11.17 7.33 -28.03
N GLU A 201 -9.92 7.18 -27.58
CA GLU A 201 -8.80 6.77 -28.42
C GLU A 201 -8.63 5.25 -28.56
N ARG A 202 -9.01 4.44 -27.52
CA ARG A 202 -8.79 2.99 -27.59
C ARG A 202 -10.01 2.12 -27.29
N GLY A 203 -10.94 2.55 -26.47
CA GLY A 203 -12.00 1.68 -25.93
C GLY A 203 -11.49 0.64 -24.92
N GLY A 204 -12.32 -0.37 -24.59
CA GLY A 204 -11.94 -1.49 -23.70
C GLY A 204 -11.62 -1.11 -22.25
N LEU A 205 -11.90 0.13 -21.82
CA LEU A 205 -11.76 0.59 -20.45
C LEU A 205 -13.05 0.38 -19.67
N ILE A 206 -13.00 -0.47 -18.69
CA ILE A 206 -14.05 -0.67 -17.68
C ILE A 206 -13.67 0.12 -16.43
N TRP A 207 -14.43 1.17 -16.15
CA TRP A 207 -14.19 2.08 -15.03
C TRP A 207 -15.27 1.92 -13.98
N ILE A 208 -14.87 1.53 -12.77
CA ILE A 208 -15.74 1.31 -11.61
C ILE A 208 -15.37 2.35 -10.56
N ASP A 209 -16.18 3.41 -10.44
CA ASP A 209 -15.95 4.61 -9.61
C ASP A 209 -16.59 4.52 -8.22
N ARG A 210 -16.72 3.31 -7.70
CA ARG A 210 -17.36 3.08 -6.40
C ARG A 210 -16.60 2.05 -5.59
N PHE A 211 -16.84 2.07 -4.28
CA PHE A 211 -16.43 0.98 -3.41
C PHE A 211 -17.18 -0.30 -3.81
N ILE A 212 -16.45 -1.39 -3.91
CA ILE A 212 -17.02 -2.73 -4.16
C ILE A 212 -16.67 -3.66 -2.99
N PRO A 213 -17.51 -4.69 -2.72
CA PRO A 213 -17.25 -5.68 -1.68
C PRO A 213 -15.91 -6.40 -1.90
N ARG A 214 -15.30 -6.85 -0.79
CA ARG A 214 -14.04 -7.61 -0.83
C ARG A 214 -14.14 -8.87 -1.68
N GLU A 215 -15.27 -9.57 -1.62
CA GLU A 215 -15.53 -10.75 -2.44
C GLU A 215 -15.42 -10.44 -3.93
N ASP A 216 -15.99 -9.32 -4.38
CA ASP A 216 -15.88 -8.88 -5.77
C ASP A 216 -14.44 -8.54 -6.16
N LEU A 217 -13.66 -7.93 -5.24
CA LEU A 217 -12.23 -7.68 -5.47
C LEU A 217 -11.45 -8.98 -5.63
N ILE A 218 -11.73 -9.99 -4.80
CA ILE A 218 -11.10 -11.32 -4.90
C ILE A 218 -11.44 -11.98 -6.24
N HIS A 219 -12.70 -11.89 -6.70
CA HIS A 219 -13.09 -12.38 -8.02
C HIS A 219 -12.32 -11.66 -9.15
N LEU A 220 -12.26 -10.31 -9.10
CA LEU A 220 -11.53 -9.53 -10.10
C LEU A 220 -10.03 -9.85 -10.11
N HIS A 221 -9.40 -9.99 -8.93
CA HIS A 221 -8.01 -10.45 -8.86
C HIS A 221 -7.86 -11.85 -9.48
N SER A 222 -8.74 -12.80 -9.14
CA SER A 222 -8.64 -14.19 -9.57
C SER A 222 -8.80 -14.40 -11.07
N ASP A 223 -9.57 -13.53 -11.73
CA ASP A 223 -9.83 -13.59 -13.17
C ASP A 223 -8.90 -12.69 -14.00
N ALA A 224 -8.21 -11.74 -13.36
CA ALA A 224 -7.27 -10.87 -14.05
C ALA A 224 -6.04 -11.63 -14.54
N ALA A 225 -5.61 -11.38 -15.77
CA ALA A 225 -4.35 -11.91 -16.28
C ALA A 225 -3.15 -11.21 -15.64
N VAL A 226 -3.29 -9.92 -15.31
CA VAL A 226 -2.24 -9.11 -14.69
C VAL A 226 -2.84 -8.04 -13.79
N PHE A 227 -2.26 -7.91 -12.60
CA PHE A 227 -2.52 -6.79 -11.69
C PHE A 227 -1.46 -5.71 -11.90
N VAL A 228 -1.87 -4.45 -12.01
CA VAL A 228 -0.96 -3.32 -12.28
C VAL A 228 -0.88 -2.41 -11.06
N CYS A 229 0.35 -2.17 -10.57
CA CYS A 229 0.62 -1.26 -9.45
C CYS A 229 1.64 -0.18 -9.85
N PRO A 230 1.21 0.93 -10.47
CA PRO A 230 2.09 1.97 -11.01
C PRO A 230 2.42 3.05 -9.97
N SER A 231 2.45 2.69 -8.68
CA SER A 231 2.67 3.62 -7.59
C SER A 231 4.01 4.36 -7.72
N ILE A 232 4.01 5.67 -7.43
CA ILE A 232 5.24 6.48 -7.40
C ILE A 232 5.91 6.46 -6.01
N TYR A 233 5.17 6.07 -5.00
CA TYR A 233 5.60 5.81 -3.64
C TYR A 233 4.75 4.69 -3.05
N GLU A 234 5.38 3.59 -2.64
CA GLU A 234 4.69 2.45 -2.04
C GLU A 234 5.54 1.86 -0.91
N PRO A 235 5.19 2.17 0.35
CA PRO A 235 5.94 1.66 1.50
C PRO A 235 6.05 0.15 1.56
N PHE A 236 5.00 -0.55 1.12
CA PHE A 236 4.98 -2.01 1.06
C PHE A 236 4.24 -2.52 -0.17
N GLY A 237 2.88 -2.46 -0.20
CA GLY A 237 2.07 -2.89 -1.33
C GLY A 237 1.15 -4.07 -1.01
N LEU A 238 0.27 -3.93 -0.01
CA LEU A 238 -0.71 -4.98 0.35
C LEU A 238 -1.55 -5.43 -0.83
N VAL A 239 -1.98 -4.52 -1.70
CA VAL A 239 -2.78 -4.85 -2.90
C VAL A 239 -2.03 -5.78 -3.87
N ILE A 240 -0.69 -5.76 -3.86
CA ILE A 240 0.15 -6.68 -4.63
C ILE A 240 0.07 -8.08 -4.01
N LEU A 241 0.14 -8.19 -2.67
CA LEU A 241 -0.04 -9.47 -1.99
C LEU A 241 -1.43 -10.05 -2.24
N GLU A 242 -2.48 -9.20 -2.25
CA GLU A 242 -3.86 -9.60 -2.57
C GLU A 242 -3.94 -10.22 -3.98
N ALA A 243 -3.35 -9.57 -4.97
CA ALA A 243 -3.28 -10.07 -6.34
C ALA A 243 -2.49 -11.38 -6.43
N MET A 244 -1.29 -11.42 -5.87
CA MET A 244 -0.45 -12.63 -5.87
C MET A 244 -1.10 -13.80 -5.13
N ALA A 245 -1.78 -13.54 -4.01
CA ALA A 245 -2.54 -14.56 -3.27
C ALA A 245 -3.67 -15.16 -4.11
N CYS A 246 -4.25 -14.39 -5.04
CA CYS A 246 -5.27 -14.83 -6.00
C CYS A 246 -4.67 -15.44 -7.29
N GLU A 247 -3.38 -15.75 -7.34
CA GLU A 247 -2.65 -16.27 -8.51
C GLU A 247 -2.60 -15.30 -9.70
N THR A 248 -2.61 -14.00 -9.45
CA THR A 248 -2.49 -12.98 -10.49
C THR A 248 -1.05 -12.53 -10.66
N ALA A 249 -0.54 -12.54 -11.89
CA ALA A 249 0.77 -11.96 -12.21
C ALA A 249 0.76 -10.45 -11.95
N VAL A 250 1.92 -9.87 -11.64
CA VAL A 250 2.02 -8.45 -11.28
C VAL A 250 2.92 -7.68 -12.22
N VAL A 251 2.49 -6.48 -12.63
CA VAL A 251 3.38 -5.47 -13.22
C VAL A 251 3.34 -4.24 -12.32
N ALA A 252 4.48 -3.89 -11.74
CA ALA A 252 4.55 -2.82 -10.77
C ALA A 252 5.76 -1.91 -10.96
N SER A 253 5.69 -0.69 -10.45
CA SER A 253 6.86 0.20 -10.39
C SER A 253 7.91 -0.34 -9.39
N ARG A 254 9.18 -0.14 -9.69
CA ARG A 254 10.31 -0.51 -8.82
C ARG A 254 10.55 0.60 -7.79
N VAL A 255 9.64 0.72 -6.81
CA VAL A 255 9.72 1.75 -5.76
C VAL A 255 9.41 1.16 -4.38
N GLY A 256 9.99 1.77 -3.33
CA GLY A 256 9.70 1.44 -1.92
C GLY A 256 9.86 -0.04 -1.60
N GLY A 257 8.82 -0.65 -1.00
CA GLY A 257 8.79 -2.06 -0.63
C GLY A 257 8.38 -3.02 -1.74
N ILE A 258 7.94 -2.54 -2.92
CA ILE A 258 7.49 -3.41 -4.03
C ILE A 258 8.54 -4.44 -4.45
N PRO A 259 9.85 -4.09 -4.59
CA PRO A 259 10.88 -5.06 -4.96
C PRO A 259 11.12 -6.18 -3.92
N GLU A 260 10.61 -6.03 -2.72
CA GLU A 260 10.68 -7.05 -1.67
C GLU A 260 9.55 -8.10 -1.83
N ILE A 261 8.47 -7.73 -2.51
CA ILE A 261 7.30 -8.60 -2.77
C ILE A 261 7.43 -9.28 -4.12
N VAL A 262 7.62 -8.50 -5.20
CA VAL A 262 7.66 -8.97 -6.58
C VAL A 262 9.08 -9.41 -6.94
N VAL A 263 9.23 -10.65 -7.42
CA VAL A 263 10.48 -11.19 -7.97
C VAL A 263 10.45 -11.03 -9.47
N GLU A 264 11.38 -10.22 -10.00
CA GLU A 264 11.49 -9.88 -11.44
C GLU A 264 11.57 -11.14 -12.31
N GLY A 265 10.67 -11.26 -13.29
CA GLY A 265 10.62 -12.36 -14.23
C GLY A 265 10.10 -13.69 -13.67
N GLU A 266 9.84 -13.79 -12.35
CA GLU A 266 9.34 -14.99 -11.69
C GLU A 266 7.89 -14.84 -11.25
N THR A 267 7.57 -13.79 -10.48
CA THR A 267 6.21 -13.52 -9.97
C THR A 267 5.55 -12.35 -10.67
N GLY A 268 6.27 -11.63 -11.50
CA GLY A 268 5.83 -10.45 -12.23
C GLY A 268 6.98 -9.64 -12.78
N TYR A 269 6.69 -8.40 -13.16
CA TYR A 269 7.67 -7.47 -13.69
C TYR A 269 7.73 -6.18 -12.88
N LEU A 270 8.94 -5.64 -12.72
CA LEU A 270 9.21 -4.36 -12.09
C LEU A 270 9.69 -3.34 -13.13
N VAL A 271 9.01 -2.22 -13.21
CA VAL A 271 9.34 -1.12 -14.13
C VAL A 271 9.97 0.03 -13.35
N ASP A 272 11.15 0.48 -13.78
CA ASP A 272 11.87 1.57 -13.14
C ASP A 272 11.11 2.89 -13.32
N TYR A 273 10.76 3.54 -12.21
CA TYR A 273 10.09 4.83 -12.21
C TYR A 273 11.07 5.97 -11.95
N LYS A 274 11.02 7.00 -12.80
CA LYS A 274 11.73 8.28 -12.61
C LYS A 274 10.77 9.41 -12.96
N ALA A 275 10.66 10.39 -12.09
CA ALA A 275 9.73 11.51 -12.27
C ALA A 275 10.02 12.34 -13.53
N GLU A 276 11.29 12.41 -13.93
CA GLU A 276 11.75 13.10 -15.15
C GLU A 276 11.61 12.30 -16.45
N ALA A 277 11.25 11.01 -16.37
CA ALA A 277 11.14 10.09 -17.51
C ALA A 277 9.81 9.30 -17.50
N THR A 278 8.70 9.99 -17.27
CA THR A 278 7.36 9.37 -17.16
C THR A 278 6.90 8.72 -18.46
N ASP A 279 7.33 9.21 -19.62
CA ASP A 279 6.96 8.62 -20.91
C ASP A 279 7.66 7.27 -21.15
N ASP A 280 8.92 7.15 -20.76
CA ASP A 280 9.66 5.88 -20.78
C ASP A 280 9.03 4.87 -19.84
N PHE A 281 8.66 5.32 -18.60
CA PHE A 281 7.96 4.49 -17.63
C PHE A 281 6.62 3.97 -18.18
N THR A 282 5.78 4.85 -18.73
CA THR A 282 4.46 4.44 -19.25
C THR A 282 4.58 3.53 -20.48
N SER A 283 5.61 3.71 -21.30
CA SER A 283 5.87 2.83 -22.45
C SER A 283 6.33 1.44 -22.00
N ALA A 284 7.25 1.37 -21.03
CA ALA A 284 7.71 0.11 -20.46
C ALA A 284 6.57 -0.61 -19.70
N LEU A 285 5.75 0.13 -18.94
CA LEU A 285 4.59 -0.39 -18.26
C LEU A 285 3.60 -1.05 -19.23
N ALA A 286 3.26 -0.33 -20.31
CA ALA A 286 2.38 -0.84 -21.36
C ALA A 286 2.93 -2.11 -22.01
N GLY A 287 4.22 -2.14 -22.37
CA GLY A 287 4.85 -3.30 -22.97
C GLY A 287 4.79 -4.55 -22.07
N ARG A 288 5.00 -4.39 -20.74
CA ARG A 288 4.89 -5.52 -19.79
C ARG A 288 3.45 -5.97 -19.58
N ILE A 289 2.49 -5.05 -19.62
CA ILE A 289 1.06 -5.38 -19.58
C ILE A 289 0.69 -6.20 -20.82
N ASP A 290 1.04 -5.73 -22.02
CA ASP A 290 0.75 -6.44 -23.27
C ASP A 290 1.41 -7.82 -23.35
N GLU A 291 2.63 -7.97 -22.86
CA GLU A 291 3.33 -9.25 -22.81
C GLU A 291 2.52 -10.28 -22.02
N LEU A 292 2.02 -9.92 -20.82
CA LEU A 292 1.25 -10.84 -19.97
C LEU A 292 -0.18 -11.07 -20.50
N LEU A 293 -0.81 -10.05 -21.10
CA LEU A 293 -2.13 -10.21 -21.70
C LEU A 293 -2.08 -11.07 -22.98
N SER A 294 -0.97 -11.06 -23.70
CA SER A 294 -0.78 -11.84 -24.93
C SER A 294 -0.27 -13.26 -24.70
N ASP A 295 0.31 -13.54 -23.50
CA ASP A 295 0.78 -14.89 -23.11
C ASP A 295 0.10 -15.38 -21.81
N PRO A 296 -1.09 -15.98 -21.90
CA PRO A 296 -1.79 -16.51 -20.75
C PRO A 296 -1.05 -17.63 -20.01
N ALA A 297 -0.12 -18.33 -20.68
CA ALA A 297 0.68 -19.38 -20.03
C ALA A 297 1.74 -18.76 -19.12
N LEU A 298 2.39 -17.70 -19.57
CA LEU A 298 3.34 -16.89 -18.80
C LEU A 298 2.65 -16.25 -17.59
N ALA A 299 1.51 -15.57 -17.82
CA ALA A 299 0.75 -14.92 -16.75
C ALA A 299 0.35 -15.92 -15.65
N ARG A 300 -0.21 -17.07 -16.01
CA ARG A 300 -0.56 -18.13 -15.04
C ARG A 300 0.65 -18.69 -14.30
N ARG A 301 1.79 -18.88 -14.96
CA ARG A 301 3.02 -19.35 -14.32
C ARG A 301 3.51 -18.35 -13.26
N MET A 302 3.55 -17.07 -13.60
CA MET A 302 3.95 -16.01 -12.68
C MET A 302 2.95 -15.86 -11.52
N GLY A 303 1.65 -15.92 -11.79
CA GLY A 303 0.62 -15.87 -10.76
C GLY A 303 0.74 -17.00 -9.73
N LYS A 304 0.96 -18.25 -10.18
CA LYS A 304 1.18 -19.39 -9.28
C LYS A 304 2.44 -19.22 -8.42
N ALA A 305 3.56 -18.81 -9.02
CA ALA A 305 4.79 -18.53 -8.29
C ALA A 305 4.56 -17.41 -7.27
N GLY A 306 3.76 -16.40 -7.64
CA GLY A 306 3.34 -15.32 -6.76
C GLY A 306 2.60 -15.82 -5.52
N ARG A 307 1.60 -16.68 -5.69
CA ARG A 307 0.86 -17.27 -4.58
C ARG A 307 1.75 -18.13 -3.67
N GLU A 308 2.59 -18.97 -4.22
CA GLU A 308 3.54 -19.77 -3.44
C GLU A 308 4.43 -18.87 -2.57
N ARG A 309 4.96 -17.79 -3.14
CA ARG A 309 5.74 -16.80 -2.40
C ARG A 309 4.94 -16.15 -1.26
N VAL A 310 3.67 -15.76 -1.51
CA VAL A 310 2.81 -15.18 -0.48
C VAL A 310 2.60 -16.13 0.68
N ILE A 311 2.26 -17.39 0.42
CA ILE A 311 2.03 -18.41 1.46
C ILE A 311 3.27 -18.61 2.32
N HIS A 312 4.46 -18.68 1.71
CA HIS A 312 5.69 -18.97 2.42
C HIS A 312 6.27 -17.77 3.19
N HIS A 313 6.11 -16.55 2.69
CA HIS A 313 6.84 -15.38 3.22
C HIS A 313 5.95 -14.32 3.88
N PHE A 314 4.68 -14.22 3.50
CA PHE A 314 3.81 -13.11 3.91
C PHE A 314 2.53 -13.54 4.63
N GLY A 315 2.40 -14.81 5.03
CA GLY A 315 1.27 -15.26 5.85
C GLY A 315 1.32 -14.68 7.27
N TRP A 316 0.17 -14.22 7.79
CA TRP A 316 0.06 -13.61 9.13
C TRP A 316 0.75 -14.41 10.26
N PRO A 317 0.70 -15.78 10.30
CA PRO A 317 1.38 -16.50 11.38
C PRO A 317 2.89 -16.29 11.43
N ALA A 318 3.55 -16.10 10.26
CA ALA A 318 4.98 -15.82 10.21
C ALA A 318 5.30 -14.40 10.70
N ILE A 319 4.49 -13.43 10.27
CA ILE A 319 4.63 -12.02 10.66
C ILE A 319 4.37 -11.84 12.16
N ALA A 320 3.32 -12.47 12.69
CA ALA A 320 3.00 -12.41 14.12
C ALA A 320 4.14 -12.96 14.99
N ARG A 321 4.79 -14.08 14.60
CA ARG A 321 5.95 -14.61 15.34
C ARG A 321 7.11 -13.61 15.41
N GLN A 322 7.40 -12.89 14.33
CA GLN A 322 8.45 -11.87 14.31
C GLN A 322 8.11 -10.70 15.26
N THR A 323 6.85 -10.27 15.27
CA THR A 323 6.37 -9.20 16.16
C THR A 323 6.43 -9.63 17.64
N VAL A 324 6.02 -10.86 17.94
CA VAL A 324 6.08 -11.41 19.32
C VAL A 324 7.54 -11.51 19.79
N ALA A 325 8.45 -12.01 18.95
CA ALA A 325 9.87 -12.09 19.32
C ALA A 325 10.47 -10.71 19.65
N LEU A 326 10.06 -9.65 18.95
CA LEU A 326 10.46 -8.29 19.26
C LEU A 326 9.93 -7.84 20.63
N TYR A 327 8.67 -8.14 20.97
CA TYR A 327 8.11 -7.85 22.29
C TYR A 327 8.85 -8.58 23.40
N GLU A 328 9.11 -9.88 23.22
CA GLU A 328 9.84 -10.70 24.20
C GLU A 328 11.26 -10.17 24.43
N GLY A 329 11.93 -9.70 23.38
CA GLY A 329 13.23 -9.05 23.45
C GLY A 329 13.23 -7.80 24.33
N LEU A 330 12.21 -6.95 24.16
CA LEU A 330 12.03 -5.73 24.97
C LEU A 330 11.71 -6.05 26.44
N LEU A 331 10.83 -7.02 26.69
CA LEU A 331 10.43 -7.42 28.04
C LEU A 331 11.54 -8.18 28.78
N GLY A 332 12.33 -8.99 28.07
CA GLY A 332 13.49 -9.71 28.62
C GLY A 332 14.63 -8.77 29.03
N GLY A 333 14.91 -7.73 28.23
CA GLY A 333 15.90 -6.70 28.55
C GLY A 333 15.54 -5.82 29.76
N SER A 334 14.25 -5.59 30.00
CA SER A 334 13.78 -4.80 31.16
C SER A 334 13.95 -5.50 32.51
N LYS A 335 14.14 -6.83 32.56
CA LYS A 335 14.39 -7.58 33.80
C LYS A 335 15.82 -7.51 34.31
N ILE A 336 16.77 -6.99 33.49
CA ILE A 336 18.20 -6.91 33.84
C ILE A 336 18.55 -5.57 34.48
N SER A 337 17.66 -4.56 34.42
CA SER A 337 17.93 -3.19 34.89
C SER A 337 16.98 -2.72 36.05
N ARG A 338 16.47 -3.64 36.87
CA ARG A 338 15.75 -3.32 38.14
C ARG A 338 16.52 -3.79 39.35
#